data_59a2dff527db94cfa4da3b3572131b45
#
_entry.id   59a2dff527db94cfa4da3b3572131b45
#
_cell.length_a   1.000
_cell.length_b   1.000
_cell.length_c   1.000
_cell.angle_alpha   90.00
_cell.angle_beta   90.00
_cell.angle_gamma   90.00
#
_symmetry.space_group_name_H-M   'P 1'
#
loop_
_entity.id
_entity.type
_entity.pdbx_description
1 polymer ?
#
loop_
_entity_poly.entity_id
_entity_poly.type
_entity_poly.pdbx_seq_one_letter_code
_entity_poly.pdbx_strand_id
1 'polypeptide(L)'
;SLSVRMALKYADRYLYVNRGVNGIEGSLSTAAGFSIMSACPVTCIIGDLSFFYDANALWNQELCGNFRILLLNNKCGGIFSKFEQLADSPACDSYVMAKHNATAEGVCMQNNVVYRKAETDDEVRDGISWLIDEKSPRPMLLEVVGCG
;
A
#
# COMPACT_ATOMS: atom_id res chain seq x y z
N SER A 1 9.54 2.72 -9.68
CA SER A 1 8.14 2.73 -10.08
C SER A 1 7.69 4.16 -10.38
N LEU A 2 6.56 4.33 -11.08
CA LEU A 2 6.00 5.63 -11.44
C LEU A 2 5.64 6.45 -10.19
N SER A 3 5.07 5.80 -9.18
CA SER A 3 4.70 6.41 -7.89
C SER A 3 5.90 7.04 -7.18
N VAL A 4 7.04 6.36 -7.17
CA VAL A 4 8.28 6.90 -6.58
C VAL A 4 8.79 8.11 -7.37
N ARG A 5 8.74 8.06 -8.70
CA ARG A 5 9.14 9.20 -9.54
C ARG A 5 8.23 10.41 -9.35
N MET A 6 6.93 10.19 -9.19
CA MET A 6 5.98 11.28 -8.93
C MET A 6 6.19 11.86 -7.52
N ALA A 7 6.38 11.02 -6.52
CA ALA A 7 6.67 11.47 -5.16
C ALA A 7 7.96 12.29 -5.09
N LEU A 8 9.04 11.84 -5.74
CA LEU A 8 10.31 12.58 -5.82
C LEU A 8 10.17 13.94 -6.52
N LYS A 9 9.25 14.07 -7.46
CA LYS A 9 9.04 15.33 -8.20
C LYS A 9 8.28 16.38 -7.39
N TYR A 10 7.41 15.95 -6.46
CA TYR A 10 6.47 16.83 -5.77
C TYR A 10 6.62 16.84 -4.24
N ALA A 11 7.52 16.04 -3.67
CA ALA A 11 7.71 15.97 -2.23
C ALA A 11 8.85 16.90 -1.77
N ASP A 12 8.51 17.89 -0.98
CA ASP A 12 9.46 18.70 -0.19
C ASP A 12 9.93 17.94 1.08
N ARG A 13 9.74 16.61 1.13
CA ARG A 13 9.94 15.82 2.34
C ARG A 13 10.74 14.56 2.06
N TYR A 14 11.21 13.93 3.13
CA TYR A 14 11.99 12.71 3.04
C TYR A 14 11.16 11.55 2.44
N LEU A 15 11.68 10.96 1.37
CA LEU A 15 11.14 9.78 0.73
C LEU A 15 12.08 8.60 0.97
N TYR A 16 11.55 7.56 1.58
CA TYR A 16 12.25 6.30 1.81
C TYR A 16 11.73 5.23 0.87
N VAL A 17 12.63 4.41 0.33
CA VAL A 17 12.27 3.31 -0.56
C VAL A 17 12.91 2.04 -0.01
N ASN A 18 12.06 1.06 0.33
CA ASN A 18 12.53 -0.25 0.76
C ASN A 18 12.97 -1.08 -0.46
N ARG A 19 14.27 -1.05 -0.79
CA ARG A 19 14.85 -1.62 -2.00
C ARG A 19 16.23 -2.27 -1.77
N GLY A 20 16.40 -3.01 -0.68
CA GLY A 20 17.65 -3.73 -0.41
C GLY A 20 17.79 -5.01 -1.23
N VAL A 21 16.68 -5.71 -1.44
CA VAL A 21 16.59 -6.96 -2.22
C VAL A 21 15.35 -6.92 -3.12
N ASN A 22 15.29 -7.82 -4.10
CA ASN A 22 14.12 -7.98 -4.95
C ASN A 22 13.09 -8.89 -4.24
N GLY A 23 12.32 -8.30 -3.34
CA GLY A 23 11.21 -8.93 -2.64
C GLY A 23 10.01 -8.00 -2.56
N ILE A 24 8.85 -8.53 -2.23
CA ILE A 24 7.61 -7.78 -2.02
C ILE A 24 7.23 -7.70 -0.54
N GLU A 25 7.85 -8.49 0.29
CA GLU A 25 7.69 -8.55 1.74
C GLU A 25 8.48 -7.44 2.47
N GLY A 26 8.10 -7.17 3.72
CA GLY A 26 8.82 -6.30 4.65
C GLY A 26 8.63 -4.79 4.43
N SER A 27 7.90 -4.37 3.40
CA SER A 27 7.70 -2.94 3.14
C SER A 27 6.73 -2.30 4.14
N LEU A 28 5.65 -2.99 4.48
CA LEU A 28 4.68 -2.53 5.47
C LEU A 28 5.29 -2.54 6.88
N SER A 29 5.98 -3.62 7.24
CA SER A 29 6.67 -3.76 8.54
C SER A 29 7.72 -2.68 8.75
N THR A 30 8.50 -2.37 7.72
CA THR A 30 9.50 -1.29 7.78
C THR A 30 8.83 0.07 8.02
N ALA A 31 7.77 0.38 7.28
CA ALA A 31 7.03 1.63 7.45
C ALA A 31 6.33 1.71 8.81
N ALA A 32 5.75 0.59 9.28
CA ALA A 32 5.14 0.49 10.60
C ALA A 32 6.15 0.74 11.71
N GLY A 33 7.30 0.07 11.69
CA GLY A 33 8.37 0.29 12.66
C GLY A 33 8.90 1.73 12.63
N PHE A 34 9.04 2.32 11.45
CA PHE A 34 9.44 3.71 11.33
C PHE A 34 8.39 4.67 11.92
N SER A 35 7.09 4.39 11.76
CA SER A 35 6.02 5.22 12.28
C SER A 35 5.98 5.26 13.82
N ILE A 36 6.33 4.17 14.49
CA ILE A 36 6.38 4.09 15.96
C ILE A 36 7.44 5.04 16.52
N MET A 37 8.55 5.20 15.82
CA MET A 37 9.66 6.06 16.26
C MET A 37 9.56 7.50 15.76
N SER A 38 8.60 7.79 14.87
CA SER A 38 8.47 9.09 14.23
C SER A 38 7.48 9.99 14.97
N ALA A 39 7.89 11.23 15.24
CA ALA A 39 6.99 12.27 15.73
C ALA A 39 6.09 12.87 14.62
N CYS A 40 6.40 12.59 13.36
CA CYS A 40 5.67 13.08 12.20
C CYS A 40 4.83 11.98 11.57
N PRO A 41 3.74 12.32 10.86
CA PRO A 41 2.98 11.34 10.09
C PRO A 41 3.85 10.61 9.07
N VAL A 42 3.69 9.30 8.99
CA VAL A 42 4.37 8.41 8.05
C VAL A 42 3.35 7.82 7.11
N THR A 43 3.49 8.11 5.82
CA THR A 43 2.63 7.57 4.78
C THR A 43 3.34 6.44 4.02
N CYS A 44 2.81 5.23 4.14
CA CYS A 44 3.25 4.06 3.38
C CYS A 44 2.43 3.94 2.10
N ILE A 45 3.07 4.03 0.93
CA ILE A 45 2.44 3.74 -0.37
C ILE A 45 2.87 2.34 -0.78
N ILE A 46 1.91 1.43 -0.92
CA ILE A 46 2.18 0.00 -1.09
C ILE A 46 1.21 -0.65 -2.09
N GLY A 47 1.69 -1.64 -2.83
CA GLY A 47 0.83 -2.47 -3.68
C GLY A 47 0.17 -3.60 -2.90
N ASP A 48 -0.88 -4.16 -3.46
CA ASP A 48 -1.71 -5.22 -2.87
C ASP A 48 -0.93 -6.46 -2.43
N LEU A 49 -0.17 -7.06 -3.34
CA LEU A 49 0.60 -8.26 -3.00
C LEU A 49 1.60 -7.99 -1.87
N SER A 50 2.31 -6.85 -1.92
CA SER A 50 3.24 -6.48 -0.86
C SER A 50 2.53 -6.25 0.47
N PHE A 51 1.33 -5.66 0.46
CA PHE A 51 0.51 -5.46 1.64
C PHE A 51 0.08 -6.79 2.26
N PHE A 52 -0.51 -7.69 1.46
CA PHE A 52 -1.02 -8.96 1.98
C PHE A 52 0.08 -9.90 2.46
N TYR A 53 1.27 -9.87 1.82
CA TYR A 53 2.43 -10.65 2.27
C TYR A 53 3.03 -10.18 3.61
N ASP A 54 2.76 -8.95 4.01
CA ASP A 54 3.34 -8.31 5.20
C ASP A 54 2.25 -7.78 6.17
N ALA A 55 1.00 -8.21 6.00
CA ALA A 55 -0.15 -7.70 6.74
C ALA A 55 -0.06 -7.93 8.26
N ASN A 56 0.74 -8.89 8.70
CA ASN A 56 1.05 -9.14 10.11
C ASN A 56 1.77 -7.94 10.79
N ALA A 57 2.34 -7.03 10.03
CA ALA A 57 2.88 -5.79 10.59
C ALA A 57 1.84 -4.98 11.37
N LEU A 58 0.56 -5.12 11.03
CA LEU A 58 -0.55 -4.42 11.67
C LEU A 58 -0.96 -5.02 13.03
N TRP A 59 -0.37 -6.15 13.46
CA TRP A 59 -0.60 -6.73 14.79
C TRP A 59 0.02 -5.90 15.92
N ASN A 60 0.93 -5.00 15.58
CA ASN A 60 1.63 -4.20 16.56
C ASN A 60 0.68 -3.18 17.22
N GLN A 61 0.54 -3.27 18.54
CA GLN A 61 -0.37 -2.45 19.32
C GLN A 61 0.13 -1.01 19.56
N GLU A 62 1.39 -0.72 19.22
CA GLU A 62 1.97 0.63 19.33
C GLU A 62 1.66 1.51 18.10
N LEU A 63 1.02 0.94 17.07
CA LEU A 63 0.63 1.71 15.89
C LEU A 63 -0.50 2.68 16.23
N CYS A 64 -0.36 3.92 15.82
CA CYS A 64 -1.31 4.99 16.09
C CYS A 64 -1.61 5.83 14.84
N GLY A 65 -2.34 6.91 15.01
CA GLY A 65 -2.85 7.72 13.90
C GLY A 65 -1.81 8.47 13.08
N ASN A 66 -0.53 8.43 13.45
CA ASN A 66 0.55 8.92 12.59
C ASN A 66 0.92 7.95 11.45
N PHE A 67 0.45 6.69 11.51
CA PHE A 67 0.66 5.70 10.45
C PHE A 67 -0.48 5.72 9.44
N ARG A 68 -0.17 6.07 8.21
CA ARG A 68 -1.08 6.23 7.09
C ARG A 68 -0.69 5.28 5.96
N ILE A 69 -1.64 4.54 5.41
CA ILE A 69 -1.39 3.55 4.37
C ILE A 69 -2.22 3.90 3.14
N LEU A 70 -1.56 4.12 2.02
CA LEU A 70 -2.18 4.20 0.70
C LEU A 70 -1.93 2.88 -0.02
N LEU A 71 -2.95 2.04 -0.07
CA LEU A 71 -2.91 0.74 -0.73
C LEU A 71 -3.41 0.86 -2.16
N LEU A 72 -2.56 0.50 -3.12
CA LEU A 72 -2.89 0.43 -4.53
C LEU A 72 -3.23 -1.02 -4.89
N ASN A 73 -4.52 -1.35 -4.96
CA ASN A 73 -5.01 -2.70 -5.22
C ASN A 73 -5.46 -2.85 -6.67
N ASN A 74 -4.55 -3.32 -7.53
CA ASN A 74 -4.86 -3.69 -8.91
C ASN A 74 -5.21 -5.17 -9.08
N LYS A 75 -5.33 -5.90 -7.97
CA LYS A 75 -5.71 -7.32 -7.88
C LYS A 75 -4.74 -8.29 -8.58
N CYS A 76 -3.50 -7.87 -8.81
CA CYS A 76 -2.49 -8.72 -9.42
C CYS A 76 -1.07 -8.17 -9.29
N GLY A 77 -0.08 -9.01 -9.59
CA GLY A 77 1.32 -8.62 -9.74
C GLY A 77 1.59 -7.89 -11.06
N GLY A 78 1.06 -6.67 -11.23
CA GLY A 78 1.11 -5.91 -12.48
C GLY A 78 2.51 -5.63 -13.04
N ILE A 79 3.57 -5.82 -12.25
CA ILE A 79 4.95 -5.71 -12.74
C ILE A 79 5.28 -6.80 -13.77
N PHE A 80 4.69 -7.98 -13.63
CA PHE A 80 5.00 -9.14 -14.48
C PHE A 80 4.45 -8.99 -15.90
N SER A 81 3.38 -8.21 -16.10
CA SER A 81 2.84 -7.92 -17.45
C SER A 81 3.79 -7.07 -18.31
N LYS A 82 4.82 -6.45 -17.72
CA LYS A 82 5.81 -5.62 -18.42
C LYS A 82 7.01 -6.41 -18.94
N PHE A 83 7.11 -7.68 -18.61
CA PHE A 83 8.17 -8.54 -19.11
C PHE A 83 7.67 -9.30 -20.34
N GLU A 84 8.11 -8.90 -21.54
CA GLU A 84 7.69 -9.47 -22.83
C GLU A 84 7.79 -11.01 -22.86
N GLN A 85 8.86 -11.56 -22.28
CA GLN A 85 9.07 -13.03 -22.23
C GLN A 85 8.08 -13.77 -21.31
N LEU A 86 7.45 -13.08 -20.36
CA LEU A 86 6.46 -13.65 -19.45
C LEU A 86 5.03 -13.38 -19.92
N ALA A 87 4.81 -12.25 -20.60
CA ALA A 87 3.49 -11.84 -21.09
C ALA A 87 2.90 -12.84 -22.09
N ASP A 88 3.75 -13.45 -22.92
CA ASP A 88 3.36 -14.44 -23.93
C ASP A 88 3.19 -15.86 -23.39
N SER A 89 3.49 -16.09 -22.10
CA SER A 89 3.35 -17.41 -21.48
C SER A 89 1.90 -17.67 -21.07
N PRO A 90 1.29 -18.82 -21.42
CA PRO A 90 -0.03 -19.22 -20.92
C PRO A 90 -0.09 -19.32 -19.38
N ALA A 91 1.05 -19.50 -18.73
CA ALA A 91 1.16 -19.54 -17.27
C ALA A 91 1.18 -18.13 -16.63
N CYS A 92 1.39 -17.06 -17.38
CA CYS A 92 1.51 -15.72 -16.86
C CYS A 92 0.26 -15.32 -16.08
N ASP A 93 -0.89 -15.40 -16.70
CA ASP A 93 -2.17 -15.01 -16.11
C ASP A 93 -2.58 -15.90 -14.92
N SER A 94 -2.32 -17.20 -15.02
CA SER A 94 -2.81 -18.17 -14.04
C SER A 94 -1.93 -18.31 -12.80
N TYR A 95 -0.62 -18.08 -12.92
CA TYR A 95 0.33 -18.36 -11.85
C TYR A 95 1.28 -17.20 -11.53
N VAL A 96 1.79 -16.51 -12.56
CA VAL A 96 2.83 -15.51 -12.35
C VAL A 96 2.25 -14.20 -11.82
N MET A 97 1.11 -13.78 -12.35
CA MET A 97 0.45 -12.53 -11.94
C MET A 97 -0.25 -12.61 -10.59
N ALA A 98 -0.39 -13.80 -10.01
CA ALA A 98 -1.03 -14.01 -8.72
C ALA A 98 -2.35 -13.22 -8.56
N LYS A 99 -3.23 -13.32 -9.56
CA LYS A 99 -4.54 -12.63 -9.56
C LYS A 99 -5.37 -13.03 -8.35
N HIS A 100 -6.04 -12.06 -7.71
CA HIS A 100 -6.84 -12.27 -6.52
C HIS A 100 -8.04 -11.33 -6.43
N ASN A 101 -8.95 -11.61 -5.50
CA ASN A 101 -10.10 -10.76 -5.18
C ASN A 101 -10.05 -10.24 -3.73
N ALA A 102 -8.89 -10.30 -3.08
CA ALA A 102 -8.74 -9.86 -1.71
C ALA A 102 -8.89 -8.34 -1.59
N THR A 103 -9.44 -7.89 -0.46
CA THR A 103 -9.51 -6.50 -0.03
C THR A 103 -8.89 -6.37 1.36
N ALA A 104 -8.41 -5.18 1.69
CA ALA A 104 -7.80 -4.93 2.99
C ALA A 104 -8.83 -4.76 4.12
N GLU A 105 -10.11 -4.67 3.83
CA GLU A 105 -11.17 -4.37 4.81
C GLU A 105 -11.14 -5.30 6.03
N GLY A 106 -11.14 -6.62 5.78
CA GLY A 106 -11.10 -7.62 6.85
C GLY A 106 -9.84 -7.54 7.71
N VAL A 107 -8.69 -7.31 7.07
CA VAL A 107 -7.41 -7.13 7.77
C VAL A 107 -7.44 -5.86 8.64
N CYS A 108 -7.97 -4.76 8.11
CA CYS A 108 -8.10 -3.50 8.84
C CYS A 108 -9.04 -3.65 10.04
N MET A 109 -10.19 -4.31 9.85
CA MET A 109 -11.15 -4.56 10.93
C MET A 109 -10.53 -5.36 12.07
N GLN A 110 -9.80 -6.44 11.76
CA GLN A 110 -9.15 -7.30 12.75
C GLN A 110 -8.05 -6.59 13.54
N ASN A 111 -7.39 -5.60 12.92
CA ASN A 111 -6.23 -4.92 13.49
C ASN A 111 -6.52 -3.47 13.93
N ASN A 112 -7.80 -3.11 14.09
CA ASN A 112 -8.21 -1.79 14.57
C ASN A 112 -7.67 -0.62 13.71
N VAL A 113 -7.54 -0.82 12.39
CA VAL A 113 -7.16 0.19 11.41
C VAL A 113 -8.41 0.84 10.83
N VAL A 114 -8.45 2.17 10.75
CA VAL A 114 -9.56 2.89 10.11
C VAL A 114 -9.44 2.70 8.60
N TYR A 115 -10.48 2.17 7.99
CA TYR A 115 -10.48 1.77 6.58
C TYR A 115 -11.41 2.62 5.74
N ARG A 116 -10.95 2.98 4.54
CA ARG A 116 -11.77 3.55 3.47
C ARG A 116 -11.37 2.95 2.13
N LYS A 117 -12.36 2.72 1.26
CA LYS A 117 -12.17 2.24 -0.12
C LYS A 117 -12.47 3.37 -1.10
N ALA A 118 -11.77 3.39 -2.23
CA ALA A 118 -12.01 4.29 -3.35
C ALA A 118 -11.90 3.52 -4.67
N GLU A 119 -12.89 3.70 -5.58
CA GLU A 119 -12.99 3.03 -6.87
C GLU A 119 -13.09 4.02 -8.04
N THR A 120 -13.41 5.28 -7.75
CA THR A 120 -13.51 6.37 -8.74
C THR A 120 -12.49 7.46 -8.47
N ASP A 121 -12.17 8.27 -9.49
CA ASP A 121 -11.19 9.35 -9.36
C ASP A 121 -11.60 10.38 -8.29
N ASP A 122 -12.88 10.66 -8.16
CA ASP A 122 -13.38 11.60 -7.14
C ASP A 122 -13.24 11.00 -5.73
N GLU A 123 -13.59 9.72 -5.55
CA GLU A 123 -13.38 9.01 -4.29
C GLU A 123 -11.89 8.92 -3.91
N VAL A 124 -11.01 8.77 -4.89
CA VAL A 124 -9.55 8.77 -4.66
C VAL A 124 -9.08 10.13 -4.16
N ARG A 125 -9.52 11.23 -4.78
CA ARG A 125 -9.17 12.60 -4.34
C ARG A 125 -9.64 12.86 -2.91
N ASP A 126 -10.91 12.58 -2.65
CA ASP A 126 -11.51 12.74 -1.31
C ASP A 126 -10.84 11.83 -0.29
N GLY A 127 -10.53 10.59 -0.68
CA GLY A 127 -9.84 9.62 0.14
C GLY A 127 -8.41 10.04 0.51
N ILE A 128 -7.66 10.62 -0.43
CA ILE A 128 -6.31 11.14 -0.18
C ILE A 128 -6.38 12.32 0.78
N SER A 129 -7.29 13.27 0.59
CA SER A 129 -7.49 14.39 1.51
C SER A 129 -7.85 13.87 2.92
N TRP A 130 -8.78 12.93 3.00
CA TRP A 130 -9.12 12.26 4.26
C TRP A 130 -7.90 11.58 4.89
N LEU A 131 -7.11 10.82 4.12
CA LEU A 131 -5.95 10.10 4.63
C LEU A 131 -4.88 11.04 5.21
N ILE A 132 -4.71 12.23 4.63
CA ILE A 132 -3.69 13.19 5.02
C ILE A 132 -4.17 14.11 6.16
N ASP A 133 -5.39 14.63 6.07
CA ASP A 133 -5.87 15.74 6.91
C ASP A 133 -6.66 15.26 8.13
N GLU A 134 -7.28 14.07 8.07
CA GLU A 134 -8.12 13.57 9.16
C GLU A 134 -7.28 13.20 10.39
N LYS A 135 -7.76 13.63 11.57
CA LYS A 135 -7.15 13.26 12.85
C LYS A 135 -7.75 11.95 13.35
N SER A 136 -6.90 10.97 13.57
CA SER A 136 -7.30 9.67 14.11
C SER A 136 -6.33 9.21 15.19
N PRO A 137 -6.80 8.60 16.28
CA PRO A 137 -5.92 7.93 17.23
C PRO A 137 -5.40 6.58 16.71
N ARG A 138 -6.01 6.03 15.66
CA ARG A 138 -5.71 4.73 15.08
C ARG A 138 -5.03 4.87 13.72
N PRO A 139 -4.23 3.88 13.28
CA PRO A 139 -3.73 3.84 11.90
C PRO A 139 -4.88 3.95 10.90
N MET A 140 -4.60 4.51 9.74
CA MET A 140 -5.60 4.70 8.69
C MET A 140 -5.12 4.08 7.39
N LEU A 141 -6.04 3.46 6.64
CA LEU A 141 -5.77 2.88 5.34
C LEU A 141 -6.81 3.34 4.32
N LEU A 142 -6.33 3.88 3.20
CA LEU A 142 -7.10 4.09 1.99
C LEU A 142 -6.73 3.02 0.97
N GLU A 143 -7.69 2.19 0.57
CA GLU A 143 -7.55 1.22 -0.50
C GLU A 143 -8.11 1.79 -1.81
N VAL A 144 -7.23 1.97 -2.79
CA VAL A 144 -7.62 2.38 -4.15
C VAL A 144 -7.70 1.14 -5.02
N VAL A 145 -8.88 0.82 -5.54
CA VAL A 145 -9.15 -0.38 -6.32
C VAL A 145 -9.33 -0.04 -7.79
N GLY A 146 -8.78 -0.86 -8.67
CA GLY A 146 -8.97 -0.72 -10.11
C GLY A 146 -7.92 0.14 -10.82
N CYS A 147 -6.81 0.45 -10.19
CA CYS A 147 -5.67 1.14 -10.82
C CYS A 147 -4.85 0.17 -11.68
N GLY A 148 -5.39 -0.28 -12.81
CA GLY A 148 -4.72 -1.13 -13.79
C GLY A 148 -4.72 -0.52 -15.18
#